data_82f0bd8041d7033ac919a9063997cc29
#
_entry.id   82f0bd8041d7033ac919a9063997cc29
#
_cell.length_a   1.000
_cell.length_b   1.000
_cell.length_c   1.000
_cell.angle_alpha   90.00
_cell.angle_beta   90.00
_cell.angle_gamma   90.00
#
_symmetry.space_group_name_H-M   'P 1'
#
loop_
_entity.id
_entity.type
_entity.pdbx_description
1 polymer ?
#
loop_
_entity_poly.entity_id
_entity_poly.type
_entity_poly.pdbx_seq_one_letter_code
_entity_poly.pdbx_strand_id
1 'polypeptide(L)'
;MTFHDNQMLILSFEALNTTVAEFRDVRDQLEDTFKKIDKDKLVRHNTDFYIGYIIGSIRANFVCLARQQDFSTNDINMALPYVSNYIVSNIAMIMEAIAST
;
A
#
# COMPACT_ATOMS: atom_id res chain seq x y z
N MET A 1 -5.96 -5.63 -23.15
CA MET A 1 -4.51 -5.78 -22.94
C MET A 1 -4.29 -6.46 -21.60
N THR A 2 -3.54 -7.55 -21.58
CA THR A 2 -3.22 -8.26 -20.34
C THR A 2 -1.85 -7.84 -19.80
N PHE A 3 -1.66 -7.96 -18.49
CA PHE A 3 -0.36 -7.69 -17.87
C PHE A 3 0.64 -8.77 -18.24
N HIS A 4 1.87 -8.37 -18.54
CA HIS A 4 3.02 -9.24 -18.55
C HIS A 4 3.66 -9.26 -17.16
N ASP A 5 4.40 -10.33 -16.84
CA ASP A 5 5.03 -10.48 -15.52
C ASP A 5 5.91 -9.29 -15.17
N ASN A 6 6.69 -8.79 -16.14
CA ASN A 6 7.54 -7.62 -15.91
C ASN A 6 6.74 -6.36 -15.62
N GLN A 7 5.59 -6.16 -16.27
CA GLN A 7 4.72 -5.02 -16.02
C GLN A 7 4.14 -5.08 -14.60
N MET A 8 3.67 -6.26 -14.18
CA MET A 8 3.15 -6.44 -12.83
C MET A 8 4.23 -6.15 -11.78
N LEU A 9 5.45 -6.61 -12.01
CA LEU A 9 6.56 -6.37 -11.10
C LEU A 9 6.90 -4.88 -11.02
N ILE A 10 7.03 -4.21 -12.16
CA ILE A 10 7.37 -2.78 -12.23
C ILE A 10 6.30 -1.95 -11.54
N LEU A 11 5.03 -2.18 -11.85
CA LEU A 11 3.93 -1.41 -11.26
C LEU A 11 3.80 -1.68 -9.76
N SER A 12 3.99 -2.92 -9.32
CA SER A 12 3.98 -3.26 -7.89
C SER A 12 5.14 -2.58 -7.15
N PHE A 13 6.33 -2.58 -7.74
CA PHE A 13 7.51 -1.91 -7.18
C PHE A 13 7.29 -0.41 -7.07
N GLU A 14 6.78 0.23 -8.12
CA GLU A 14 6.48 1.67 -8.09
C GLU A 14 5.41 2.00 -7.05
N ALA A 15 4.35 1.20 -6.98
CA ALA A 15 3.27 1.39 -6.00
C ALA A 15 3.80 1.28 -4.58
N LEU A 16 4.65 0.28 -4.29
CA LEU A 16 5.26 0.11 -2.98
C LEU A 16 6.14 1.30 -2.60
N ASN A 17 7.04 1.71 -3.50
CA ASN A 17 7.96 2.80 -3.21
C ASN A 17 7.24 4.13 -3.03
N THR A 18 6.26 4.42 -3.87
CA THR A 18 5.44 5.63 -3.76
C THR A 18 4.71 5.65 -2.41
N THR A 19 4.10 4.53 -2.04
CA THR A 19 3.36 4.42 -0.78
C THR A 19 4.28 4.63 0.42
N VAL A 20 5.47 4.01 0.44
CA VAL A 20 6.42 4.18 1.55
C VAL A 20 6.86 5.62 1.67
N ALA A 21 7.15 6.29 0.55
CA ALA A 21 7.53 7.69 0.55
C ALA A 21 6.40 8.59 1.07
N GLU A 22 5.17 8.39 0.59
CA GLU A 22 4.00 9.13 1.04
C GLU A 22 3.72 8.91 2.53
N PHE A 23 3.91 7.68 3.01
CA PHE A 23 3.70 7.36 4.43
C PHE A 23 4.60 8.20 5.34
N ARG A 24 5.86 8.38 4.96
CA ARG A 24 6.79 9.21 5.74
C ARG A 24 6.31 10.66 5.85
N ASP A 25 5.72 11.18 4.76
CA ASP A 25 5.25 12.56 4.71
C ASP A 25 3.94 12.78 5.48
N VAL A 26 3.09 11.76 5.56
CA VAL A 26 1.75 11.90 6.16
C VAL A 26 1.64 11.26 7.55
N ARG A 27 2.72 10.67 8.07
CA ARG A 27 2.66 9.93 9.34
C ARG A 27 2.10 10.76 10.48
N ASP A 28 2.52 12.02 10.61
CA ASP A 28 2.05 12.89 11.68
C ASP A 28 0.54 13.13 11.58
N GLN A 29 0.03 13.31 10.36
CA GLN A 29 -1.39 13.45 10.11
C GLN A 29 -2.15 12.18 10.46
N LEU A 30 -1.57 11.02 10.14
CA LEU A 30 -2.15 9.73 10.49
C LEU A 30 -2.19 9.51 12.00
N GLU A 31 -1.15 9.92 12.71
CA GLU A 31 -1.13 9.85 14.16
C GLU A 31 -2.22 10.72 14.79
N ASP A 32 -2.40 11.94 14.29
CA ASP A 32 -3.48 12.80 14.77
C ASP A 32 -4.84 12.17 14.51
N THR A 33 -5.05 11.61 13.33
CA THR A 33 -6.28 10.91 12.98
C THR A 33 -6.50 9.70 13.89
N PHE A 34 -5.43 8.91 14.11
CA PHE A 34 -5.46 7.75 14.99
C PHE A 34 -5.88 8.13 16.41
N LYS A 35 -5.29 9.20 16.96
CA LYS A 35 -5.64 9.67 18.31
C LYS A 35 -7.11 10.06 18.43
N LYS A 36 -7.68 10.65 17.40
CA LYS A 36 -9.10 11.01 17.37
C LYS A 36 -10.01 9.78 17.33
N ILE A 37 -9.61 8.76 16.56
CA ILE A 37 -10.35 7.49 16.47
C ILE A 37 -10.23 6.70 17.77
N ASP A 38 -9.05 6.69 18.36
CA ASP A 38 -8.70 5.83 19.49
C ASP A 38 -9.01 6.47 20.86
N LYS A 39 -9.66 7.63 20.88
CA LYS A 39 -10.01 8.27 22.16
C LYS A 39 -10.85 7.36 23.08
N ASP A 40 -11.60 6.44 22.48
CA ASP A 40 -12.40 5.43 23.19
C ASP A 40 -11.68 4.08 23.27
N LYS A 41 -10.41 4.01 22.93
CA LYS A 41 -9.56 2.82 22.96
C LYS A 41 -10.10 1.68 22.10
N LEU A 42 -10.63 2.01 20.94
CA LEU A 42 -11.16 1.03 19.97
C LEU A 42 -10.05 0.38 19.15
N VAL A 43 -8.91 1.04 19.00
CA VAL A 43 -7.73 0.55 18.26
C VAL A 43 -6.59 0.38 19.25
N ARG A 44 -6.08 -0.85 19.39
CA ARG A 44 -5.07 -1.16 20.42
C ARG A 44 -3.62 -1.00 19.97
N HIS A 45 -3.37 -1.13 18.66
CA HIS A 45 -2.01 -1.19 18.14
C HIS A 45 -1.83 -0.25 16.94
N ASN A 46 -1.02 0.79 17.10
CA ASN A 46 -0.70 1.74 16.04
C ASN A 46 -0.08 1.04 14.84
N THR A 47 0.76 0.04 15.09
CA THR A 47 1.43 -0.72 14.04
C THR A 47 0.42 -1.39 13.11
N ASP A 48 -0.61 -2.02 13.67
CA ASP A 48 -1.65 -2.67 12.88
C ASP A 48 -2.40 -1.67 12.00
N PHE A 49 -2.69 -0.49 12.55
CA PHE A 49 -3.33 0.58 11.80
C PHE A 49 -2.46 1.01 10.62
N TYR A 50 -1.17 1.22 10.84
CA TYR A 50 -0.24 1.64 9.80
C TYR A 50 -0.01 0.57 8.75
N ILE A 51 0.07 -0.70 9.14
CA ILE A 51 0.17 -1.81 8.19
C ILE A 51 -1.04 -1.82 7.26
N GLY A 52 -2.24 -1.74 7.83
CA GLY A 52 -3.47 -1.70 7.03
C GLY A 52 -3.51 -0.52 6.08
N TYR A 53 -3.12 0.66 6.54
CA TYR A 53 -3.05 1.86 5.71
C TYR A 53 -2.09 1.66 4.53
N ILE A 54 -0.88 1.16 4.80
CA ILE A 54 0.14 0.97 3.77
C ILE A 54 -0.31 -0.07 2.75
N ILE A 55 -0.83 -1.22 3.20
CA ILE A 55 -1.30 -2.27 2.30
C ILE A 55 -2.41 -1.75 1.38
N GLY A 56 -3.40 -1.07 1.95
CA GLY A 56 -4.48 -0.48 1.17
C GLY A 56 -3.99 0.56 0.17
N SER A 57 -3.01 1.38 0.58
CA SER A 57 -2.44 2.41 -0.29
C SER A 57 -1.62 1.82 -1.42
N ILE A 58 -0.86 0.75 -1.19
CA ILE A 58 -0.11 0.07 -2.26
C ILE A 58 -1.08 -0.45 -3.32
N ARG A 59 -2.16 -1.11 -2.90
CA ARG A 59 -3.17 -1.61 -3.84
C ARG A 59 -3.82 -0.48 -4.62
N ALA A 60 -4.19 0.61 -3.96
CA ALA A 60 -4.78 1.77 -4.61
C ALA A 60 -3.83 2.42 -5.61
N ASN A 61 -2.56 2.57 -5.25
CA ASN A 61 -1.54 3.13 -6.14
C ASN A 61 -1.29 2.22 -7.34
N PHE A 62 -1.28 0.90 -7.15
CA PHE A 62 -1.17 -0.05 -8.26
C PHE A 62 -2.34 0.13 -9.23
N VAL A 63 -3.56 0.20 -8.73
CA VAL A 63 -4.75 0.39 -9.58
C VAL A 63 -4.65 1.70 -10.36
N CYS A 64 -4.24 2.77 -9.71
CA CYS A 64 -4.08 4.07 -10.36
C CYS A 64 -3.05 4.02 -11.49
N LEU A 65 -1.87 3.43 -11.24
CA LEU A 65 -0.82 3.31 -12.25
C LEU A 65 -1.26 2.43 -13.42
N ALA A 66 -1.96 1.33 -13.14
CA ALA A 66 -2.44 0.43 -14.18
C ALA A 66 -3.48 1.13 -15.07
N ARG A 67 -4.37 1.92 -14.48
CA ARG A 67 -5.35 2.69 -15.26
C ARG A 67 -4.70 3.75 -16.13
N GLN A 68 -3.63 4.37 -15.67
CA GLN A 68 -2.86 5.32 -16.47
C GLN A 68 -2.23 4.67 -17.70
N GLN A 69 -2.01 3.35 -17.66
CA GLN A 69 -1.50 2.58 -18.80
C GLN A 69 -2.61 1.86 -19.58
N ASP A 70 -3.86 2.30 -19.39
CA ASP A 70 -5.03 1.82 -20.13
C ASP A 70 -5.40 0.35 -19.91
N PHE A 71 -4.99 -0.24 -18.79
CA PHE A 71 -5.46 -1.57 -18.43
C PHE A 71 -6.92 -1.53 -18.00
N SER A 72 -7.68 -2.54 -18.43
CA SER A 72 -9.09 -2.65 -18.08
C SER A 72 -9.28 -3.01 -16.60
N THR A 73 -10.47 -2.70 -16.06
CA THR A 73 -10.83 -3.11 -14.70
C THR A 73 -10.70 -4.61 -14.50
N ASN A 74 -11.09 -5.41 -15.48
CA ASN A 74 -10.98 -6.87 -15.40
C ASN A 74 -9.53 -7.32 -15.30
N ASP A 75 -8.65 -6.77 -16.14
CA ASP A 75 -7.21 -7.09 -16.11
C ASP A 75 -6.58 -6.69 -14.76
N ILE A 76 -6.95 -5.52 -14.25
CA ILE A 76 -6.47 -5.04 -12.95
C ILE A 76 -6.91 -6.00 -11.83
N ASN A 77 -8.18 -6.38 -11.81
CA ASN A 77 -8.69 -7.31 -10.80
C ASN A 77 -7.98 -8.66 -10.85
N MET A 78 -7.65 -9.14 -12.05
CA MET A 78 -6.90 -10.40 -12.21
C MET A 78 -5.45 -10.29 -11.73
N ALA A 79 -4.88 -9.09 -11.72
CA ALA A 79 -3.50 -8.85 -11.26
C ALA A 79 -3.41 -8.66 -9.74
N LEU A 80 -4.50 -8.33 -9.05
CA LEU A 80 -4.46 -8.03 -7.61
C LEU A 80 -3.89 -9.16 -6.74
N PRO A 81 -4.13 -10.46 -7.01
CA PRO A 81 -3.46 -11.52 -6.26
C PRO A 81 -1.94 -11.46 -6.35
N TYR A 82 -1.39 -11.11 -7.51
CA TYR A 82 0.04 -10.91 -7.67
C TYR A 82 0.54 -9.76 -6.78
N VAL A 83 -0.18 -8.65 -6.77
CA VAL A 83 0.16 -7.48 -5.93
C VAL A 83 0.14 -7.88 -4.46
N SER A 84 -0.86 -8.64 -4.01
CA SER A 84 -0.95 -9.11 -2.63
C SER A 84 0.24 -9.98 -2.26
N ASN A 85 0.65 -10.90 -3.14
CA ASN A 85 1.84 -11.72 -2.91
C ASN A 85 3.12 -10.89 -2.87
N TYR A 86 3.22 -9.89 -3.73
CA TYR A 86 4.34 -8.95 -3.74
C TYR A 86 4.45 -8.20 -2.41
N ILE A 87 3.33 -7.72 -1.88
CA ILE A 87 3.29 -7.04 -0.58
C ILE A 87 3.79 -7.97 0.54
N VAL A 88 3.29 -9.20 0.58
CA VAL A 88 3.71 -10.18 1.58
C VAL A 88 5.21 -10.46 1.49
N SER A 89 5.75 -10.59 0.27
CA SER A 89 7.17 -10.83 0.05
C SER A 89 8.05 -9.67 0.48
N ASN A 90 7.49 -8.46 0.59
CA ASN A 90 8.21 -7.25 0.98
C ASN A 90 7.75 -6.71 2.35
N ILE A 91 7.13 -7.56 3.17
CA ILE A 91 6.59 -7.10 4.45
C ILE A 91 7.67 -6.56 5.39
N ALA A 92 8.87 -7.10 5.34
CA ALA A 92 9.99 -6.61 6.16
C ALA A 92 10.33 -5.15 5.86
N MET A 93 10.31 -4.76 4.58
CA MET A 93 10.54 -3.39 4.15
C MET A 93 9.44 -2.46 4.67
N ILE A 94 8.19 -2.92 4.64
CA ILE A 94 7.04 -2.16 5.16
C ILE A 94 7.18 -1.96 6.67
N MET A 95 7.53 -3.00 7.40
CA MET A 95 7.72 -2.93 8.85
C MET A 95 8.87 -2.00 9.21
N GLU A 96 9.96 -2.02 8.46
CA GLU A 96 11.09 -1.12 8.65
C GLU A 96 10.67 0.33 8.41
N ALA A 97 9.88 0.60 7.38
CA ALA A 97 9.38 1.94 7.08
C ALA A 97 8.53 2.49 8.24
N ILE A 98 7.71 1.64 8.87
CA ILE A 98 6.91 2.02 10.04
C ILE A 98 7.82 2.32 11.24
N ALA A 99 8.81 1.48 11.47
CA ALA A 99 9.69 1.60 12.64
C ALA A 99 10.65 2.78 12.54
N SER A 100 11.07 3.17 11.34
CA SER A 100 12.11 4.19 11.11
C SER A 100 11.59 5.63 11.05
N THR A 101 10.28 5.82 11.12
CA THR A 101 9.69 7.16 11.06
C THR A 101 9.31 7.74 12.43
#